data_43b7f38ac67ec11d705b636dcfd77bf6
#
_entry.id   43b7f38ac67ec11d705b636dcfd77bf6
#
_cell.length_a   1.000
_cell.length_b   1.000
_cell.length_c   1.000
_cell.angle_alpha   90.00
_cell.angle_beta   90.00
_cell.angle_gamma   90.00
#
_symmetry.space_group_name_H-M   'P 1'
#
loop_
_entity.id
_entity.type
_entity.pdbx_description
1 polymer ?
#
loop_
_entity_poly.entity_id
_entity_poly.type
_entity_poly.pdbx_seq_one_letter_code
_entity_poly.pdbx_strand_id
1 'polypeptide(L)'
;MSTTTAEPDTEDLLSESEFRERLRELPPSAKLVAKVLESDAPLSQGQLAEESLLPDRTVRYALNRLEESDLVGSRYSFKDARKQVYFLNT
;
A
#
# COMPACT_ATOMS: atom_id res chain seq x y z
N MET A 1 2.72 -7.79 31.50
CA MET A 1 2.81 -7.92 31.05
C MET A 1 3.26 -8.16 30.11
N SER A 2 3.64 -8.32 29.76
CA SER A 2 4.18 -8.53 28.93
C SER A 2 3.77 -8.51 27.75
N THR A 3 3.06 -8.53 27.69
CA THR A 3 2.45 -8.32 26.67
C THR A 3 3.06 -7.66 25.63
N THR A 4 3.71 -6.82 25.92
CA THR A 4 4.32 -6.04 25.00
C THR A 4 5.04 -6.79 24.02
N THR A 5 5.39 -7.95 24.29
CA THR A 5 6.19 -8.62 23.36
C THR A 5 5.57 -8.79 22.03
N ALA A 6 4.31 -8.77 21.94
CA ALA A 6 3.67 -8.97 20.67
C ALA A 6 3.71 -7.73 19.85
N GLU A 7 4.15 -6.68 20.43
CA GLU A 7 3.99 -5.40 19.82
C GLU A 7 4.92 -5.06 18.67
N PRO A 8 6.06 -5.70 18.46
CA PRO A 8 6.91 -5.28 17.35
C PRO A 8 6.20 -5.18 16.03
N ASP A 9 5.30 -6.12 15.75
CA ASP A 9 4.57 -6.08 14.51
C ASP A 9 3.65 -4.88 14.46
N THR A 10 3.07 -4.56 15.59
CA THR A 10 2.18 -3.42 15.67
C THR A 10 2.92 -2.11 15.45
N GLU A 11 4.17 -2.07 15.88
CA GLU A 11 4.97 -0.87 15.73
C GLU A 11 5.29 -0.57 14.29
N ASP A 12 5.34 -1.60 13.44
CA ASP A 12 5.63 -1.41 12.04
C ASP A 12 4.41 -0.96 11.25
N LEU A 13 3.25 -1.02 11.87
CA LEU A 13 2.03 -0.64 11.20
C LEU A 13 1.56 0.72 11.69
N LEU A 14 0.95 1.46 10.80
CA LEU A 14 0.42 2.77 11.15
C LEU A 14 -1.00 2.62 11.69
N SER A 15 -1.37 3.49 12.61
CA SER A 15 -2.76 3.57 13.00
C SER A 15 -3.54 4.14 11.84
N GLU A 16 -4.85 3.96 11.88
CA GLU A 16 -5.70 4.45 10.80
C GLU A 16 -5.60 5.96 10.67
N SER A 17 -5.55 6.68 11.77
CA SER A 17 -5.48 8.12 11.70
C SER A 17 -4.13 8.60 11.16
N GLU A 18 -3.05 7.92 11.53
CA GLU A 18 -1.73 8.26 10.98
C GLU A 18 -1.68 7.99 9.48
N PHE A 19 -2.27 6.89 9.06
CA PHE A 19 -2.32 6.55 7.64
C PHE A 19 -3.06 7.65 6.88
N ARG A 20 -4.21 8.06 7.37
CA ARG A 20 -5.00 9.07 6.69
C ARG A 20 -4.29 10.41 6.64
N GLU A 21 -3.59 10.76 7.71
CA GLU A 21 -2.87 12.02 7.73
C GLU A 21 -1.76 12.06 6.70
N ARG A 22 -1.01 10.98 6.61
CA ARG A 22 0.04 10.90 5.60
C ARG A 22 -0.54 10.89 4.20
N LEU A 23 -1.63 10.16 4.01
CA LEU A 23 -2.26 10.05 2.71
C LEU A 23 -2.76 11.41 2.21
N ARG A 24 -3.20 12.24 3.11
CA ARG A 24 -3.70 13.57 2.75
C ARG A 24 -2.68 14.39 1.99
N GLU A 25 -1.41 14.20 2.30
CA GLU A 25 -0.34 14.97 1.70
C GLU A 25 0.04 14.48 0.31
N LEU A 26 -0.52 13.39 -0.12
CA LEU A 26 -0.12 12.77 -1.37
C LEU A 26 -1.03 13.18 -2.53
N PRO A 27 -0.56 13.01 -3.76
CA PRO A 27 -1.37 13.39 -4.92
C PRO A 27 -2.61 12.50 -5.07
N PRO A 28 -3.58 12.96 -5.86
CA PRO A 28 -4.83 12.20 -6.04
C PRO A 28 -4.62 10.77 -6.55
N SER A 29 -3.64 10.56 -7.42
CA SER A 29 -3.40 9.20 -7.92
C SER A 29 -3.00 8.26 -6.79
N ALA A 30 -2.20 8.73 -5.84
CA ALA A 30 -1.81 7.91 -4.70
C ALA A 30 -3.00 7.61 -3.82
N LYS A 31 -3.88 8.60 -3.64
CA LYS A 31 -5.10 8.39 -2.86
C LYS A 31 -6.01 7.36 -3.50
N LEU A 32 -6.13 7.39 -4.82
CA LEU A 32 -6.96 6.44 -5.52
C LEU A 32 -6.38 5.03 -5.42
N VAL A 33 -5.06 4.88 -5.61
CA VAL A 33 -4.43 3.58 -5.50
C VAL A 33 -4.60 3.03 -4.08
N ALA A 34 -4.46 3.87 -3.07
CA ALA A 34 -4.65 3.43 -1.69
C ALA A 34 -6.08 2.94 -1.47
N LYS A 35 -7.05 3.62 -2.05
CA LYS A 35 -8.44 3.19 -1.93
C LYS A 35 -8.69 1.84 -2.57
N VAL A 36 -8.10 1.61 -3.72
CA VAL A 36 -8.23 0.33 -4.40
C VAL A 36 -7.61 -0.77 -3.54
N LEU A 37 -6.44 -0.50 -2.98
CA LEU A 37 -5.79 -1.49 -2.12
C LEU A 37 -6.57 -1.75 -0.83
N GLU A 38 -7.26 -0.75 -0.34
CA GLU A 38 -8.09 -0.91 0.85
C GLU A 38 -9.17 -1.96 0.63
N SER A 39 -9.74 -1.97 -0.56
CA SER A 39 -10.81 -2.90 -0.89
C SER A 39 -10.32 -4.26 -1.36
N ASP A 40 -9.16 -4.32 -1.97
CA ASP A 40 -8.82 -5.49 -2.79
C ASP A 40 -7.35 -5.88 -2.77
N ALA A 41 -6.66 -5.62 -1.68
CA ALA A 41 -5.25 -6.01 -1.58
C ALA A 41 -5.12 -7.50 -1.30
N PRO A 42 -4.02 -8.12 -1.68
CA PRO A 42 -2.88 -7.52 -2.38
C PRO A 42 -3.08 -7.53 -3.89
N LEU A 43 -2.53 -6.53 -4.55
CA LEU A 43 -2.67 -6.40 -6.00
C LEU A 43 -1.33 -6.06 -6.63
N SER A 44 -1.10 -6.54 -7.85
CA SER A 44 0.07 -6.18 -8.62
C SER A 44 -0.14 -4.81 -9.25
N GLN A 45 0.94 -4.25 -9.80
CA GLN A 45 0.84 -2.97 -10.49
C GLN A 45 -0.16 -3.04 -11.65
N GLY A 46 -0.12 -4.13 -12.42
CA GLY A 46 -1.06 -4.28 -13.53
C GLY A 46 -2.50 -4.34 -13.08
N GLN A 47 -2.75 -5.07 -11.99
CA GLN A 47 -4.09 -5.14 -11.43
C GLN A 47 -4.55 -3.79 -10.91
N LEU A 48 -3.64 -3.05 -10.30
CA LEU A 48 -3.97 -1.70 -9.82
C LEU A 48 -4.31 -0.79 -10.98
N ALA A 49 -3.58 -0.90 -12.09
CA ALA A 49 -3.89 -0.09 -13.27
C ALA A 49 -5.28 -0.41 -13.79
N GLU A 50 -5.62 -1.68 -13.84
CA GLU A 50 -6.94 -2.08 -14.31
C GLU A 50 -8.05 -1.57 -13.41
N GLU A 51 -7.88 -1.71 -12.11
CA GLU A 51 -8.95 -1.34 -11.18
C GLU A 51 -9.06 0.15 -10.97
N SER A 52 -7.94 0.86 -11.01
CA SER A 52 -7.96 2.30 -10.82
C SER A 52 -8.26 3.06 -12.09
N LEU A 53 -8.14 2.40 -13.24
CA LEU A 53 -8.28 3.02 -14.56
C LEU A 53 -7.20 4.06 -14.81
N LEU A 54 -6.09 3.95 -14.12
CA LEU A 54 -4.94 4.84 -14.31
C LEU A 54 -3.92 4.17 -15.24
N PRO A 55 -3.17 4.97 -16.00
CA PRO A 55 -2.08 4.42 -16.80
C PRO A 55 -1.02 3.77 -15.91
N ASP A 56 -0.32 2.80 -16.45
CA ASP A 56 0.71 2.09 -15.70
C ASP A 56 1.72 3.02 -15.06
N ARG A 57 2.18 4.02 -15.78
CA ARG A 57 3.19 4.93 -15.24
C ARG A 57 2.63 5.75 -14.08
N THR A 58 1.35 6.08 -14.14
CA THR A 58 0.72 6.81 -13.04
C THR A 58 0.60 5.93 -11.81
N VAL A 59 0.27 4.66 -11.99
CA VAL A 59 0.23 3.72 -10.88
C VAL A 59 1.61 3.57 -10.27
N ARG A 60 2.65 3.47 -11.11
CA ARG A 60 4.01 3.35 -10.60
C ARG A 60 4.39 4.58 -9.79
N TYR A 61 4.06 5.77 -10.29
CA TYR A 61 4.32 6.99 -9.56
C TYR A 61 3.59 6.99 -8.22
N ALA A 62 2.32 6.60 -8.25
CA ALA A 62 1.52 6.57 -7.03
C ALA A 62 2.10 5.59 -6.00
N LEU A 63 2.51 4.41 -6.46
CA LEU A 63 3.11 3.42 -5.57
C LEU A 63 4.42 3.93 -4.97
N ASN A 64 5.24 4.59 -5.78
CA ASN A 64 6.49 5.16 -5.28
C ASN A 64 6.22 6.18 -4.18
N ARG A 65 5.23 7.05 -4.38
CA ARG A 65 4.89 8.04 -3.39
C ARG A 65 4.35 7.39 -2.11
N LEU A 66 3.52 6.35 -2.27
CA LEU A 66 2.99 5.63 -1.12
C LEU A 66 4.09 4.90 -0.36
N GLU A 67 5.05 4.33 -1.07
CA GLU A 67 6.16 3.65 -0.42
C GLU A 67 7.06 4.63 0.32
N GLU A 68 7.31 5.79 -0.25
CA GLU A 68 8.12 6.82 0.40
C GLU A 68 7.52 7.27 1.71
N SER A 69 6.20 7.23 1.82
CA SER A 69 5.51 7.61 3.04
C SER A 69 5.21 6.43 3.95
N ASP A 70 5.74 5.26 3.62
CA ASP A 70 5.54 4.03 4.39
C ASP A 70 4.09 3.61 4.49
N LEU A 71 3.28 3.96 3.50
CA LEU A 71 1.87 3.60 3.50
C LEU A 71 1.60 2.26 2.83
N VAL A 72 2.55 1.81 2.01
CA VAL A 72 2.39 0.59 1.23
C VAL A 72 3.65 -0.27 1.36
N GLY A 73 3.44 -1.58 1.45
CA GLY A 73 4.52 -2.54 1.37
C GLY A 73 4.34 -3.41 0.15
N SER A 74 5.35 -4.22 -0.15
CA SER A 74 5.27 -5.12 -1.30
C SER A 74 5.95 -6.44 -0.99
N ARG A 75 5.55 -7.46 -1.73
CA ARG A 75 6.19 -8.76 -1.67
C ARG A 75 5.96 -9.45 -2.99
N TYR A 76 6.69 -10.54 -3.21
CA TYR A 76 6.46 -11.32 -4.40
C TYR A 76 5.24 -12.21 -4.22
N SER A 77 4.54 -12.45 -5.32
CA SER A 77 3.35 -13.28 -5.30
C SER A 77 3.73 -14.74 -5.07
N PHE A 78 2.93 -15.46 -4.30
CA PHE A 78 3.14 -16.89 -4.11
C PHE A 78 2.88 -17.67 -5.40
N LYS A 79 2.00 -17.14 -6.24
CA LYS A 79 1.64 -17.81 -7.48
C LYS A 79 2.66 -17.58 -8.59
N ASP A 80 3.29 -16.43 -8.58
CA ASP A 80 4.27 -16.07 -9.59
C ASP A 80 5.36 -15.24 -8.93
N ALA A 81 6.48 -15.89 -8.66
CA ALA A 81 7.57 -15.25 -7.93
C ALA A 81 8.17 -14.06 -8.67
N ARG A 82 7.82 -13.86 -9.93
CA ARG A 82 8.29 -12.70 -10.69
C ARG A 82 7.40 -11.50 -10.55
N LYS A 83 6.21 -11.68 -9.95
CA LYS A 83 5.27 -10.59 -9.77
C LYS A 83 5.33 -10.04 -8.37
N GLN A 84 5.41 -8.73 -8.26
CA GLN A 84 5.29 -8.06 -6.98
C GLN A 84 3.83 -7.67 -6.75
N VAL A 85 3.38 -7.85 -5.53
CA VAL A 85 2.05 -7.40 -5.14
C VAL A 85 2.19 -6.43 -3.99
N TYR A 86 1.22 -5.55 -3.86
CA TYR A 86 1.26 -4.43 -2.92
C TYR A 86 0.10 -4.50 -1.95
N PHE A 87 0.34 -3.97 -0.75
CA PHE A 87 -0.66 -3.98 0.32
C PHE A 87 -0.44 -2.77 1.22
N LEU A 88 -1.48 -2.41 1.97
CA LEU A 88 -1.39 -1.25 2.86
C LEU A 88 -0.72 -1.63 4.18
N ASN A 89 -0.01 -0.66 4.76
CA ASN A 89 0.67 -0.83 6.05
C ASN A 89 -0.19 -0.32 7.21
N THR A 90 -1.41 -0.79 7.28
CA THR A 90 -2.29 -0.41 8.40
C THR A 90 -2.75 -1.59 9.20
#